data_202d112fc221f81f5ea49ec3a3b50087
#
_entry.id   202d112fc221f81f5ea49ec3a3b50087
#
_cell.length_a   1.000
_cell.length_b   1.000
_cell.length_c   1.000
_cell.angle_alpha   90.00
_cell.angle_beta   90.00
_cell.angle_gamma   90.00
#
_symmetry.space_group_name_H-M   'P 1'
#
loop_
_entity.id
_entity.type
_entity.pdbx_description
1 polymer ?
#
loop_
_entity_poly.entity_id
_entity_poly.type
_entity_poly.pdbx_seq_one_letter_code
_entity_poly.pdbx_strand_id
1 'polypeptide(L)'
;QLPFDVQPQVASALGYRDGEQGSGVEEFMRHYYLAAKTVLVACDAIVDRCLEPQSAMGWRMIPPPAATIGAERPVPVLGGQPARGADRILAGGELKVFRGRLSVADKDALRRSPAALVRLFAAADREHLDLYPYARDLAAQAAEELPPDAASDPELNQELLSCFTRPGTRGRFLTLMHELGVFQKVVPEFARITARRQIDVYHVYTVDVHTLFAVRRLFALRCGDVKEDGLTDLMQRLQRPLALYLGTLFHDIGKGSGKDHSTRGAQIAAEACVRMGVDPDDAADIEWLVLKHLRMAAIAQRRDLSDPDLIHGFAEEVGTLDRLEKLFLLTYADIATVGPRTWTDWKARLLRELFHKTAEGLRGGERRPSPGSAESEGRELALQALQDRAWGVRVEDQDRFVAAMPARYFLTVAPGRAPRHLRLLSLGRGRALATSTRHRAD
;
A
#
# COMPACT_ATOMS: atom_id res chain seq x y z
N GLN A 1 -5.07 21.70 -15.02
CA GLN A 1 -4.26 21.64 -13.77
C GLN A 1 -3.55 22.98 -13.60
N LEU A 2 -3.51 23.51 -12.40
CA LEU A 2 -2.74 24.70 -12.07
C LEU A 2 -1.24 24.31 -11.97
N PRO A 3 -0.34 24.86 -12.83
CA PRO A 3 1.10 24.50 -12.80
C PRO A 3 1.74 24.76 -11.44
N PHE A 4 2.73 23.95 -11.08
CA PHE A 4 3.38 23.99 -9.76
C PHE A 4 4.04 25.34 -9.45
N ASP A 5 4.66 25.93 -10.43
CA ASP A 5 5.37 27.22 -10.36
C ASP A 5 4.41 28.42 -10.18
N VAL A 6 3.16 28.27 -10.59
CA VAL A 6 2.14 29.32 -10.49
C VAL A 6 1.37 29.26 -9.17
N GLN A 7 1.30 28.09 -8.52
CA GLN A 7 0.50 27.90 -7.29
C GLN A 7 0.87 28.83 -6.14
N PRO A 8 2.17 29.07 -5.82
CA PRO A 8 2.54 30.00 -4.75
C PRO A 8 2.08 31.44 -5.04
N GLN A 9 2.16 31.85 -6.32
CA GLN A 9 1.75 33.21 -6.74
C GLN A 9 0.24 33.39 -6.56
N VAL A 10 -0.55 32.40 -7.02
CA VAL A 10 -2.01 32.44 -6.88
C VAL A 10 -2.43 32.37 -5.42
N ALA A 11 -1.84 31.49 -4.63
CA ALA A 11 -2.12 31.38 -3.20
C ALA A 11 -1.87 32.73 -2.48
N SER A 12 -0.71 33.35 -2.74
CA SER A 12 -0.38 34.65 -2.17
C SER A 12 -1.32 35.76 -2.61
N ALA A 13 -1.71 35.79 -3.90
CA ALA A 13 -2.65 36.77 -4.46
C ALA A 13 -4.04 36.63 -3.86
N LEU A 14 -4.46 35.42 -3.48
CA LEU A 14 -5.74 35.13 -2.82
C LEU A 14 -5.68 35.25 -1.29
N GLY A 15 -4.54 35.69 -0.72
CA GLY A 15 -4.41 35.97 0.69
C GLY A 15 -4.02 34.78 1.57
N TYR A 16 -3.70 33.63 0.99
CA TYR A 16 -3.21 32.49 1.77
C TYR A 16 -1.79 32.76 2.24
N ARG A 17 -1.53 32.48 3.53
CA ARG A 17 -0.27 32.71 4.21
C ARG A 17 0.20 31.43 4.90
N ASP A 18 1.52 31.28 5.05
CA ASP A 18 2.09 30.22 5.86
C ASP A 18 1.71 30.44 7.34
N GLY A 19 1.29 29.39 8.01
CA GLY A 19 0.86 29.41 9.39
C GLY A 19 1.27 28.16 10.17
N GLU A 20 0.85 28.06 11.43
CA GLU A 20 1.17 26.92 12.30
C GLU A 20 0.62 25.58 11.77
N GLN A 21 -0.41 25.60 10.94
CA GLN A 21 -1.08 24.40 10.41
C GLN A 21 -0.57 23.97 9.02
N GLY A 22 0.39 24.67 8.42
CA GLY A 22 0.98 24.33 7.15
C GLY A 22 1.28 25.53 6.25
N SER A 23 1.70 25.22 5.02
CA SER A 23 1.98 26.22 4.00
C SER A 23 0.66 26.79 3.43
N GLY A 24 0.62 28.10 3.19
CA GLY A 24 -0.52 28.77 2.53
C GLY A 24 -0.81 28.19 1.15
N VAL A 25 0.20 27.65 0.46
CA VAL A 25 0.03 26.95 -0.81
C VAL A 25 -0.74 25.64 -0.63
N GLU A 26 -0.46 24.88 0.44
CA GLU A 26 -1.19 23.63 0.73
C GLU A 26 -2.64 23.91 1.06
N GLU A 27 -2.91 24.95 1.85
CA GLU A 27 -4.26 25.36 2.23
C GLU A 27 -5.05 25.82 0.99
N PHE A 28 -4.44 26.68 0.16
CA PHE A 28 -5.03 27.08 -1.13
C PHE A 28 -5.35 25.88 -2.01
N MET A 29 -4.41 24.98 -2.20
CA MET A 29 -4.61 23.81 -3.05
C MET A 29 -5.67 22.86 -2.49
N ARG A 30 -5.80 22.75 -1.16
CA ARG A 30 -6.88 22.01 -0.54
C ARG A 30 -8.24 22.61 -0.87
N HIS A 31 -8.41 23.92 -0.75
CA HIS A 31 -9.66 24.62 -1.12
C HIS A 31 -9.94 24.45 -2.61
N TYR A 32 -8.93 24.58 -3.46
CA TYR A 32 -9.05 24.36 -4.90
C TYR A 32 -9.56 22.95 -5.23
N TYR A 33 -8.99 21.91 -4.62
CA TYR A 33 -9.41 20.53 -4.87
C TYR A 33 -10.82 20.23 -4.35
N LEU A 34 -11.18 20.77 -3.20
CA LEU A 34 -12.55 20.63 -2.68
C LEU A 34 -13.57 21.30 -3.59
N ALA A 35 -13.29 22.50 -4.06
CA ALA A 35 -14.16 23.20 -5.02
C ALA A 35 -14.24 22.44 -6.35
N ALA A 36 -13.11 21.97 -6.88
CA ALA A 36 -13.08 21.18 -8.11
C ALA A 36 -13.86 19.86 -7.99
N LYS A 37 -13.78 19.19 -6.83
CA LYS A 37 -14.56 17.99 -6.53
C LYS A 37 -16.07 18.30 -6.52
N THR A 38 -16.49 19.38 -5.89
CA THR A 38 -17.90 19.81 -5.86
C THR A 38 -18.42 20.07 -7.28
N VAL A 39 -17.64 20.78 -8.10
CA VAL A 39 -18.00 21.04 -9.50
C VAL A 39 -18.10 19.74 -10.29
N LEU A 40 -17.14 18.82 -10.13
CA LEU A 40 -17.14 17.54 -10.85
C LEU A 40 -18.39 16.72 -10.51
N VAL A 41 -18.71 16.59 -9.21
CA VAL A 41 -19.90 15.86 -8.74
C VAL A 41 -21.18 16.48 -9.30
N ALA A 42 -21.28 17.82 -9.32
CA ALA A 42 -22.42 18.52 -9.89
C ALA A 42 -22.54 18.32 -11.41
N CYS A 43 -21.42 18.40 -12.14
CA CYS A 43 -21.38 18.13 -13.58
C CYS A 43 -21.79 16.69 -13.90
N ASP A 44 -21.25 15.70 -13.17
CA ASP A 44 -21.63 14.30 -13.36
C ASP A 44 -23.13 14.08 -13.10
N ALA A 45 -23.67 14.70 -12.05
CA ALA A 45 -25.10 14.60 -11.74
C ALA A 45 -26.00 15.23 -12.85
N ILE A 46 -25.58 16.39 -13.41
CA ILE A 46 -26.31 17.06 -14.52
C ILE A 46 -26.23 16.18 -15.78
N VAL A 47 -25.02 15.69 -16.12
CA VAL A 47 -24.83 14.83 -17.30
C VAL A 47 -25.67 13.56 -17.18
N ASP A 48 -25.64 12.90 -16.03
CA ASP A 48 -26.44 11.70 -15.77
C ASP A 48 -27.95 11.98 -15.96
N ARG A 49 -28.47 13.10 -15.43
CA ARG A 49 -29.88 13.50 -15.60
C ARG A 49 -30.23 13.83 -17.06
N CYS A 50 -29.31 14.46 -17.78
CA CYS A 50 -29.54 14.81 -19.20
C CYS A 50 -29.48 13.56 -20.10
N LEU A 51 -28.70 12.57 -19.77
CA LEU A 51 -28.53 11.34 -20.56
C LEU A 51 -29.66 10.31 -20.33
N GLU A 52 -30.38 10.38 -19.23
CA GLU A 52 -31.47 9.45 -18.92
C GLU A 52 -32.57 9.32 -20.01
N PRO A 53 -33.08 10.41 -20.56
CA PRO A 53 -34.08 10.32 -21.65
C PRO A 53 -33.48 9.80 -22.95
N GLN A 54 -32.18 10.05 -23.20
CA GLN A 54 -31.52 9.72 -24.46
C GLN A 54 -31.07 8.28 -24.53
N SER A 55 -30.84 7.62 -23.39
CA SER A 55 -30.54 6.18 -23.36
C SER A 55 -31.73 5.35 -23.85
N ALA A 56 -32.95 5.89 -23.77
CA ALA A 56 -34.14 5.29 -24.35
C ALA A 56 -34.19 5.46 -25.89
N MET A 57 -33.45 6.43 -26.47
CA MET A 57 -33.40 6.73 -27.89
C MET A 57 -32.13 6.29 -28.64
N GLY A 58 -31.19 5.63 -27.99
CA GLY A 58 -30.02 5.03 -28.66
C GLY A 58 -28.92 6.01 -29.09
N TRP A 59 -28.92 7.26 -28.65
CA TRP A 59 -27.84 8.21 -28.94
C TRP A 59 -26.63 8.00 -28.03
N ARG A 60 -25.49 7.69 -28.65
CA ARG A 60 -24.20 7.62 -27.97
C ARG A 60 -23.52 8.97 -28.02
N MET A 61 -23.44 9.67 -26.88
CA MET A 61 -22.45 10.75 -26.77
C MET A 61 -21.08 10.15 -26.50
N ILE A 62 -20.07 10.56 -27.27
CA ILE A 62 -18.66 10.31 -26.99
C ILE A 62 -18.34 11.10 -25.71
N PRO A 63 -17.88 10.47 -24.64
CA PRO A 63 -17.47 11.22 -23.46
C PRO A 63 -16.36 12.19 -23.87
N PRO A 64 -16.33 13.42 -23.33
CA PRO A 64 -15.21 14.31 -23.56
C PRO A 64 -13.91 13.61 -23.15
N PRO A 65 -12.77 13.89 -23.82
CA PRO A 65 -11.51 13.32 -23.47
C PRO A 65 -11.28 13.57 -21.98
N ALA A 66 -11.06 12.49 -21.23
CA ALA A 66 -10.89 12.54 -19.79
C ALA A 66 -9.84 13.58 -19.47
N ALA A 67 -10.24 14.72 -18.93
CA ALA A 67 -9.33 15.60 -18.22
C ALA A 67 -8.77 14.73 -17.09
N THR A 68 -7.53 14.36 -17.25
CA THR A 68 -6.82 13.35 -16.51
C THR A 68 -6.61 13.80 -15.06
N ILE A 69 -7.62 13.63 -14.25
CA ILE A 69 -7.45 13.43 -12.83
C ILE A 69 -7.66 11.93 -12.66
N GLY A 70 -6.56 11.19 -12.72
CA GLY A 70 -6.30 9.82 -12.34
C GLY A 70 -7.45 8.86 -12.11
N ALA A 71 -8.46 8.85 -12.94
CA ALA A 71 -9.41 7.79 -12.98
C ALA A 71 -9.03 6.87 -14.14
N GLU A 72 -8.45 5.72 -13.83
CA GLU A 72 -8.74 4.55 -14.63
C GLU A 72 -10.26 4.27 -14.48
N ARG A 73 -11.07 5.05 -15.15
CA ARG A 73 -12.42 4.59 -15.50
C ARG A 73 -12.14 3.40 -16.44
N PRO A 74 -12.68 2.21 -16.18
CA PRO A 74 -12.64 1.17 -17.17
C PRO A 74 -13.23 1.78 -18.43
N VAL A 75 -12.41 1.85 -19.49
CA VAL A 75 -12.87 2.28 -20.81
C VAL A 75 -14.05 1.38 -21.14
N PRO A 76 -15.26 1.89 -21.36
CA PRO A 76 -16.37 1.04 -21.75
C PRO A 76 -15.93 0.36 -23.05
N VAL A 77 -15.82 -0.97 -23.02
CA VAL A 77 -15.53 -1.75 -24.22
C VAL A 77 -16.66 -1.44 -25.21
N LEU A 78 -16.32 -0.73 -26.27
CA LEU A 78 -17.22 -0.47 -27.38
C LEU A 78 -17.66 -1.82 -27.94
N GLY A 79 -18.88 -2.24 -27.63
CA GLY A 79 -19.45 -3.44 -28.24
C GLY A 79 -20.44 -4.25 -27.43
N GLY A 80 -20.48 -4.11 -26.09
CA GLY A 80 -21.50 -4.77 -25.28
C GLY A 80 -22.65 -3.82 -24.99
N GLN A 81 -23.86 -4.07 -25.49
CA GLN A 81 -25.05 -3.52 -24.86
C GLN A 81 -25.00 -3.96 -23.38
N PRO A 82 -25.12 -3.06 -22.37
CA PRO A 82 -25.40 -3.53 -21.04
C PRO A 82 -26.66 -4.38 -21.15
N ALA A 83 -26.55 -5.66 -20.80
CA ALA A 83 -27.72 -6.50 -20.67
C ALA A 83 -28.66 -5.70 -19.74
N ARG A 84 -29.84 -5.34 -20.25
CA ARG A 84 -30.90 -4.73 -19.44
C ARG A 84 -31.25 -5.77 -18.40
N GLY A 85 -30.56 -5.75 -17.24
CA GLY A 85 -30.95 -6.52 -16.09
C GLY A 85 -32.38 -6.12 -15.77
N ALA A 86 -33.28 -7.09 -15.72
CA ALA A 86 -34.67 -6.82 -15.32
C ALA A 86 -34.67 -6.07 -13.99
N ASP A 87 -35.53 -5.08 -13.86
CA ASP A 87 -35.75 -4.37 -12.61
C ASP A 87 -36.01 -5.42 -11.52
N ARG A 88 -35.21 -5.42 -10.46
CA ARG A 88 -35.29 -6.43 -9.38
C ARG A 88 -35.01 -5.79 -8.02
N ILE A 89 -35.68 -6.28 -7.00
CA ILE A 89 -35.36 -5.95 -5.60
C ILE A 89 -34.24 -6.88 -5.15
N LEU A 90 -33.20 -6.31 -4.50
CA LEU A 90 -32.12 -7.09 -3.92
C LEU A 90 -32.54 -7.69 -2.57
N ALA A 91 -31.80 -8.74 -2.15
CA ALA A 91 -32.00 -9.36 -0.86
C ALA A 91 -31.94 -8.31 0.27
N GLY A 92 -32.92 -8.34 1.18
CA GLY A 92 -33.09 -7.33 2.24
C GLY A 92 -34.16 -6.28 1.94
N GLY A 93 -34.64 -6.15 0.66
CA GLY A 93 -35.78 -5.30 0.31
C GLY A 93 -35.52 -3.79 0.27
N GLU A 94 -34.38 -3.34 0.77
CA GLU A 94 -34.02 -1.91 0.86
C GLU A 94 -33.51 -1.34 -0.47
N LEU A 95 -32.91 -2.19 -1.31
CA LEU A 95 -32.23 -1.82 -2.55
C LEU A 95 -32.89 -2.50 -3.75
N LYS A 96 -32.89 -1.82 -4.90
CA LYS A 96 -33.38 -2.35 -6.17
C LYS A 96 -32.44 -2.01 -7.30
N VAL A 97 -32.39 -2.87 -8.30
CA VAL A 97 -31.83 -2.54 -9.61
C VAL A 97 -32.93 -1.88 -10.43
N PHE A 98 -32.66 -0.71 -10.97
CA PHE A 98 -33.57 0.05 -11.81
C PHE A 98 -32.82 0.55 -13.03
N ARG A 99 -33.29 0.19 -14.22
CA ARG A 99 -32.65 0.56 -15.50
C ARG A 99 -31.14 0.20 -15.56
N GLY A 100 -30.76 -0.93 -14.96
CA GLY A 100 -29.37 -1.38 -14.95
C GLY A 100 -28.45 -0.63 -13.97
N ARG A 101 -28.99 0.17 -13.06
CA ARG A 101 -28.28 0.88 -12.00
C ARG A 101 -28.87 0.55 -10.63
N LEU A 102 -28.07 0.67 -9.60
CA LEU A 102 -28.53 0.43 -8.22
C LEU A 102 -29.25 1.65 -7.68
N SER A 103 -30.43 1.44 -7.11
CA SER A 103 -31.27 2.44 -6.46
C SER A 103 -31.83 1.92 -5.14
N VAL A 104 -32.45 2.79 -4.37
CA VAL A 104 -33.17 2.45 -3.15
C VAL A 104 -34.60 2.03 -3.46
N ALA A 105 -35.18 1.14 -2.65
CA ALA A 105 -36.54 0.68 -2.79
C ALA A 105 -37.55 1.80 -2.46
N ASP A 106 -37.25 2.58 -1.42
CA ASP A 106 -38.00 3.74 -1.01
C ASP A 106 -37.07 4.89 -0.56
N LYS A 107 -37.62 6.09 -0.41
CA LYS A 107 -36.87 7.31 -0.07
C LYS A 107 -36.25 7.30 1.34
N ASP A 108 -36.83 6.53 2.25
CA ASP A 108 -36.42 6.50 3.65
C ASP A 108 -35.49 5.31 3.95
N ALA A 109 -35.19 4.46 2.94
CA ALA A 109 -34.40 3.26 3.11
C ALA A 109 -33.03 3.53 3.76
N LEU A 110 -32.35 4.62 3.37
CA LEU A 110 -31.02 4.99 3.89
C LEU A 110 -31.07 5.70 5.24
N ARG A 111 -32.24 6.12 5.71
CA ARG A 111 -32.42 6.78 7.01
C ARG A 111 -32.79 5.82 8.14
N ARG A 112 -33.14 4.56 7.82
CA ARG A 112 -33.54 3.56 8.81
C ARG A 112 -32.42 3.15 9.75
N SER A 113 -31.20 3.04 9.25
CA SER A 113 -30.00 2.84 10.06
C SER A 113 -28.77 3.44 9.37
N PRO A 114 -27.76 3.89 10.10
CA PRO A 114 -26.49 4.32 9.53
C PRO A 114 -25.84 3.26 8.63
N ALA A 115 -25.98 1.97 8.99
CA ALA A 115 -25.45 0.84 8.24
C ALA A 115 -26.10 0.68 6.85
N ALA A 116 -27.36 1.11 6.66
CA ALA A 116 -28.04 1.06 5.37
C ALA A 116 -27.28 1.87 4.29
N LEU A 117 -26.65 2.96 4.71
CA LEU A 117 -25.83 3.79 3.83
C LEU A 117 -24.60 3.00 3.33
N VAL A 118 -23.90 2.28 4.21
CA VAL A 118 -22.76 1.44 3.81
C VAL A 118 -23.22 0.29 2.92
N ARG A 119 -24.36 -0.36 3.23
CA ARG A 119 -24.95 -1.44 2.42
C ARG A 119 -25.22 -1.03 0.97
N LEU A 120 -25.63 0.22 0.72
CA LEU A 120 -25.83 0.72 -0.63
C LEU A 120 -24.54 0.64 -1.46
N PHE A 121 -23.42 1.14 -0.92
CA PHE A 121 -22.14 1.16 -1.62
C PHE A 121 -21.53 -0.24 -1.73
N ALA A 122 -21.68 -1.06 -0.70
CA ALA A 122 -21.26 -2.47 -0.73
C ALA A 122 -22.01 -3.26 -1.82
N ALA A 123 -23.31 -3.00 -1.98
CA ALA A 123 -24.12 -3.64 -3.03
C ALA A 123 -23.71 -3.13 -4.43
N ALA A 124 -23.45 -1.82 -4.60
CA ALA A 124 -22.99 -1.25 -5.86
C ALA A 124 -21.64 -1.86 -6.30
N ASP A 125 -20.72 -2.09 -5.36
CA ASP A 125 -19.43 -2.73 -5.62
C ASP A 125 -19.61 -4.20 -6.02
N ARG A 126 -20.34 -4.97 -5.24
CA ARG A 126 -20.54 -6.40 -5.46
C ARG A 126 -21.31 -6.73 -6.74
N GLU A 127 -22.37 -5.96 -7.03
CA GLU A 127 -23.19 -6.15 -8.22
C GLU A 127 -22.58 -5.51 -9.47
N HIS A 128 -21.44 -4.80 -9.33
CA HIS A 128 -20.78 -4.03 -10.40
C HIS A 128 -21.69 -3.00 -11.06
N LEU A 129 -22.60 -2.40 -10.28
CA LEU A 129 -23.57 -1.42 -10.76
C LEU A 129 -23.15 -0.01 -10.37
N ASP A 130 -23.45 0.95 -11.25
CA ASP A 130 -23.42 2.35 -10.90
C ASP A 130 -24.67 2.71 -10.08
N LEU A 131 -24.54 3.73 -9.23
CA LEU A 131 -25.67 4.24 -8.49
C LEU A 131 -26.58 5.05 -9.44
N TYR A 132 -27.88 4.85 -9.31
CA TYR A 132 -28.87 5.69 -9.95
C TYR A 132 -28.79 7.12 -9.39
N PRO A 133 -28.94 8.20 -10.18
CA PRO A 133 -28.79 9.58 -9.70
C PRO A 133 -29.58 9.90 -8.44
N TYR A 134 -30.82 9.45 -8.39
CA TYR A 134 -31.67 9.61 -7.21
C TYR A 134 -31.10 8.94 -5.96
N ALA A 135 -30.48 7.74 -6.08
CA ALA A 135 -29.84 7.07 -4.96
C ALA A 135 -28.56 7.79 -4.50
N ARG A 136 -27.83 8.41 -5.42
CA ARG A 136 -26.67 9.27 -5.09
C ARG A 136 -27.10 10.48 -4.26
N ASP A 137 -28.15 11.17 -4.71
CA ASP A 137 -28.70 12.35 -4.01
C ASP A 137 -29.18 11.97 -2.59
N LEU A 138 -29.92 10.87 -2.47
CA LEU A 138 -30.38 10.35 -1.17
C LEU A 138 -29.23 9.93 -0.25
N ALA A 139 -28.17 9.32 -0.81
CA ALA A 139 -27.00 8.92 -0.03
C ALA A 139 -26.24 10.14 0.50
N ALA A 140 -26.09 11.18 -0.31
CA ALA A 140 -25.47 12.43 0.12
C ALA A 140 -26.31 13.13 1.20
N GLN A 141 -27.63 13.19 1.05
CA GLN A 141 -28.53 13.74 2.08
C GLN A 141 -28.49 12.92 3.37
N ALA A 142 -28.59 11.59 3.28
CA ALA A 142 -28.54 10.71 4.45
C ALA A 142 -27.21 10.85 5.21
N ALA A 143 -26.09 11.05 4.48
CA ALA A 143 -24.79 11.29 5.11
C ALA A 143 -24.73 12.62 5.89
N GLU A 144 -25.37 13.68 5.41
CA GLU A 144 -25.47 14.95 6.14
C GLU A 144 -26.38 14.87 7.37
N GLU A 145 -27.37 13.98 7.33
CA GLU A 145 -28.34 13.74 8.41
C GLU A 145 -27.83 12.71 9.44
N LEU A 146 -26.66 12.08 9.23
CA LEU A 146 -26.09 11.14 10.21
C LEU A 146 -25.90 11.81 11.58
N PRO A 147 -26.26 11.13 12.67
CA PRO A 147 -26.00 11.64 14.00
C PRO A 147 -24.49 11.80 14.24
N PRO A 148 -24.06 12.73 15.12
CA PRO A 148 -22.64 13.02 15.37
C PRO A 148 -21.81 11.80 15.80
N ASP A 149 -22.44 10.84 16.46
CA ASP A 149 -21.85 9.60 16.98
C ASP A 149 -21.99 8.41 16.03
N ALA A 150 -22.58 8.59 14.84
CA ALA A 150 -22.80 7.51 13.87
C ALA A 150 -21.52 6.73 13.52
N ALA A 151 -20.37 7.39 13.52
CA ALA A 151 -19.07 6.75 13.29
C ALA A 151 -18.74 5.68 14.36
N SER A 152 -19.37 5.74 15.54
CA SER A 152 -19.23 4.74 16.62
C SER A 152 -20.35 3.70 16.64
N ASP A 153 -21.30 3.77 15.69
CA ASP A 153 -22.38 2.80 15.59
C ASP A 153 -21.82 1.40 15.26
N PRO A 154 -22.09 0.38 16.11
CA PRO A 154 -21.53 -0.96 15.92
C PRO A 154 -22.00 -1.64 14.62
N GLU A 155 -23.28 -1.46 14.23
CA GLU A 155 -23.84 -2.06 13.02
C GLU A 155 -23.19 -1.46 11.77
N LEU A 156 -23.02 -0.13 11.74
CA LEU A 156 -22.35 0.59 10.68
C LEU A 156 -20.90 0.10 10.53
N ASN A 157 -20.15 0.03 11.63
CA ASN A 157 -18.76 -0.40 11.63
C ASN A 157 -18.62 -1.87 11.21
N GLN A 158 -19.49 -2.76 11.70
CA GLN A 158 -19.52 -4.16 11.29
C GLN A 158 -19.77 -4.31 9.79
N GLU A 159 -20.74 -3.56 9.23
CA GLU A 159 -21.00 -3.57 7.79
C GLU A 159 -19.82 -3.04 6.99
N LEU A 160 -19.19 -1.94 7.42
CA LEU A 160 -18.01 -1.38 6.78
C LEU A 160 -16.83 -2.36 6.80
N LEU A 161 -16.49 -2.95 7.94
CA LEU A 161 -15.41 -3.92 8.06
C LEU A 161 -15.68 -5.16 7.19
N SER A 162 -16.93 -5.61 7.13
CA SER A 162 -17.31 -6.73 6.27
C SER A 162 -17.05 -6.47 4.78
N CYS A 163 -17.12 -5.23 4.32
CA CYS A 163 -16.84 -4.87 2.94
C CYS A 163 -15.39 -5.17 2.51
N PHE A 164 -14.43 -5.16 3.44
CA PHE A 164 -13.04 -5.47 3.15
C PHE A 164 -12.75 -6.96 2.98
N THR A 165 -13.57 -7.82 3.58
CA THR A 165 -13.33 -9.28 3.61
C THR A 165 -14.35 -10.08 2.83
N ARG A 166 -15.50 -9.49 2.50
CA ARG A 166 -16.60 -10.16 1.78
C ARG A 166 -16.17 -10.59 0.38
N PRO A 167 -16.42 -11.83 -0.03
CA PRO A 167 -16.14 -12.31 -1.37
C PRO A 167 -16.81 -11.45 -2.46
N GLY A 168 -16.10 -11.22 -3.57
CA GLY A 168 -16.59 -10.45 -4.71
C GLY A 168 -16.46 -8.92 -4.59
N THR A 169 -16.06 -8.40 -3.42
CA THR A 169 -15.78 -6.96 -3.26
C THR A 169 -14.50 -6.58 -4.02
N ARG A 170 -14.54 -5.45 -4.73
CA ARG A 170 -13.42 -4.92 -5.54
C ARG A 170 -12.87 -3.58 -5.04
N GLY A 171 -13.35 -3.10 -3.88
CA GLY A 171 -12.92 -1.86 -3.24
C GLY A 171 -13.47 -0.58 -3.88
N ARG A 172 -14.39 -0.69 -4.85
CA ARG A 172 -15.03 0.46 -5.49
C ARG A 172 -15.91 1.24 -4.51
N PHE A 173 -16.48 0.55 -3.52
CA PHE A 173 -17.31 1.17 -2.48
C PHE A 173 -16.61 2.35 -1.79
N LEU A 174 -15.30 2.23 -1.52
CA LEU A 174 -14.51 3.31 -0.91
C LEU A 174 -14.51 4.58 -1.75
N THR A 175 -14.27 4.45 -3.04
CA THR A 175 -14.24 5.58 -3.97
C THR A 175 -15.62 6.23 -4.08
N LEU A 176 -16.68 5.42 -4.21
CA LEU A 176 -18.07 5.93 -4.29
C LEU A 176 -18.49 6.67 -3.02
N MET A 177 -18.18 6.09 -1.84
CA MET A 177 -18.44 6.76 -0.55
C MET A 177 -17.64 8.07 -0.43
N HIS A 178 -16.39 8.06 -0.86
CA HIS A 178 -15.54 9.26 -0.80
C HIS A 178 -16.02 10.36 -1.75
N GLU A 179 -16.40 10.02 -2.98
CA GLU A 179 -16.93 10.96 -3.97
C GLU A 179 -18.15 11.71 -3.44
N LEU A 180 -19.05 11.01 -2.74
CA LEU A 180 -20.29 11.57 -2.18
C LEU A 180 -20.12 12.19 -0.78
N GLY A 181 -18.90 12.24 -0.25
CA GLY A 181 -18.65 12.81 1.09
C GLY A 181 -19.09 11.92 2.26
N VAL A 182 -19.56 10.70 1.97
CA VAL A 182 -20.02 9.72 2.97
C VAL A 182 -18.86 9.14 3.77
N PHE A 183 -17.72 8.90 3.11
CA PHE A 183 -16.59 8.18 3.72
C PHE A 183 -16.05 8.90 4.96
N GLN A 184 -15.94 10.24 4.90
CA GLN A 184 -15.46 11.07 6.01
C GLN A 184 -16.45 11.15 7.19
N LYS A 185 -17.72 10.83 6.96
CA LYS A 185 -18.72 10.75 8.04
C LYS A 185 -18.63 9.41 8.77
N VAL A 186 -18.29 8.34 8.05
CA VAL A 186 -18.15 6.97 8.55
C VAL A 186 -16.77 6.72 9.17
N VAL A 187 -15.71 7.27 8.55
CA VAL A 187 -14.32 7.23 9.01
C VAL A 187 -13.83 8.67 9.17
N PRO A 188 -14.16 9.34 10.29
CA PRO A 188 -13.87 10.78 10.47
C PRO A 188 -12.39 11.09 10.47
N GLU A 189 -11.52 10.15 10.84
CA GLU A 189 -10.07 10.28 10.80
C GLU A 189 -9.60 10.60 9.37
N PHE A 190 -10.27 10.06 8.35
CA PHE A 190 -9.93 10.26 6.94
C PHE A 190 -10.13 11.71 6.47
N ALA A 191 -10.94 12.51 7.16
CA ALA A 191 -11.12 13.93 6.86
C ALA A 191 -9.80 14.74 6.96
N ARG A 192 -8.84 14.27 7.78
CA ARG A 192 -7.52 14.91 7.96
C ARG A 192 -6.70 14.95 6.68
N ILE A 193 -6.81 13.93 5.86
CA ILE A 193 -6.04 13.79 4.62
C ILE A 193 -6.86 14.13 3.36
N THR A 194 -8.16 14.39 3.53
CA THR A 194 -9.05 14.72 2.40
C THR A 194 -8.60 15.98 1.69
N ALA A 195 -8.44 15.86 0.37
CA ALA A 195 -7.95 16.90 -0.54
C ALA A 195 -6.57 17.47 -0.15
N ARG A 196 -5.83 16.77 0.73
CA ARG A 196 -4.49 17.17 1.13
C ARG A 196 -3.50 16.82 0.05
N ARG A 197 -2.74 17.82 -0.38
CA ARG A 197 -1.68 17.63 -1.34
C ARG A 197 -0.35 17.36 -0.64
N GLN A 198 0.43 16.46 -1.19
CA GLN A 198 1.83 16.32 -0.87
C GLN A 198 2.66 17.07 -1.92
N ILE A 199 3.50 18.00 -1.47
CA ILE A 199 4.37 18.79 -2.37
C ILE A 199 5.66 17.99 -2.57
N ASP A 200 5.65 17.04 -3.51
CA ASP A 200 6.86 16.45 -4.04
C ASP A 200 6.68 16.10 -5.54
N VAL A 201 7.81 15.81 -6.20
CA VAL A 201 7.86 15.60 -7.66
C VAL A 201 7.18 14.30 -8.10
N TYR A 202 6.89 13.38 -7.17
CA TYR A 202 6.44 12.03 -7.49
C TYR A 202 4.94 11.84 -7.30
N HIS A 203 4.29 12.60 -6.39
CA HIS A 203 2.88 12.43 -6.08
C HIS A 203 1.98 13.21 -7.04
N VAL A 204 1.26 12.47 -7.88
CA VAL A 204 0.29 13.03 -8.84
C VAL A 204 -1.06 13.29 -8.17
N TYR A 205 -1.36 12.57 -7.09
CA TYR A 205 -2.65 12.56 -6.41
C TYR A 205 -2.60 13.25 -5.05
N THR A 206 -3.75 13.65 -4.53
CA THR A 206 -3.93 14.01 -3.13
C THR A 206 -3.78 12.77 -2.24
N VAL A 207 -3.45 12.96 -0.96
CA VAL A 207 -3.16 11.85 -0.02
C VAL A 207 -4.35 10.90 0.08
N ASP A 208 -5.57 11.42 0.17
CA ASP A 208 -6.82 10.65 0.19
C ASP A 208 -7.01 9.80 -1.07
N VAL A 209 -6.85 10.38 -2.25
CA VAL A 209 -7.00 9.67 -3.53
C VAL A 209 -5.92 8.59 -3.69
N HIS A 210 -4.67 8.92 -3.38
CA HIS A 210 -3.57 7.95 -3.36
C HIS A 210 -3.89 6.77 -2.45
N THR A 211 -4.31 7.04 -1.21
CA THR A 211 -4.65 6.02 -0.23
C THR A 211 -5.76 5.08 -0.72
N LEU A 212 -6.85 5.65 -1.29
CA LEU A 212 -7.93 4.84 -1.84
C LEU A 212 -7.47 3.99 -3.04
N PHE A 213 -6.58 4.51 -3.88
CA PHE A 213 -5.99 3.74 -4.97
C PHE A 213 -5.09 2.61 -4.47
N ALA A 214 -4.32 2.83 -3.41
CA ALA A 214 -3.51 1.78 -2.80
C ALA A 214 -4.36 0.63 -2.28
N VAL A 215 -5.46 0.92 -1.56
CA VAL A 215 -6.40 -0.11 -1.10
C VAL A 215 -7.06 -0.83 -2.30
N ARG A 216 -7.52 -0.10 -3.32
CA ARG A 216 -8.10 -0.69 -4.54
C ARG A 216 -7.10 -1.56 -5.31
N ARG A 217 -5.82 -1.22 -5.32
CA ARG A 217 -4.77 -2.03 -5.94
C ARG A 217 -4.66 -3.40 -5.26
N LEU A 218 -4.78 -3.47 -3.94
CA LEU A 218 -4.82 -4.73 -3.20
C LEU A 218 -6.06 -5.57 -3.55
N PHE A 219 -7.24 -4.95 -3.66
CA PHE A 219 -8.44 -5.63 -4.15
C PHE A 219 -8.24 -6.19 -5.56
N ALA A 220 -7.65 -5.40 -6.46
CA ALA A 220 -7.38 -5.84 -7.83
C ALA A 220 -6.42 -7.03 -7.90
N LEU A 221 -5.39 -7.09 -7.02
CA LEU A 221 -4.54 -8.28 -6.87
C LEU A 221 -5.33 -9.48 -6.39
N ARG A 222 -6.17 -9.30 -5.35
CA ARG A 222 -6.97 -10.38 -4.76
C ARG A 222 -7.95 -10.98 -5.77
N CYS A 223 -8.58 -10.13 -6.58
CA CYS A 223 -9.52 -10.56 -7.61
C CYS A 223 -8.84 -11.08 -8.89
N GLY A 224 -7.52 -10.88 -9.03
CA GLY A 224 -6.77 -11.25 -10.24
C GLY A 224 -6.95 -10.28 -11.41
N ASP A 225 -7.54 -9.09 -11.17
CA ASP A 225 -7.68 -8.03 -12.17
C ASP A 225 -6.33 -7.39 -12.50
N VAL A 226 -5.40 -7.42 -11.55
CA VAL A 226 -3.99 -7.07 -11.72
C VAL A 226 -3.15 -8.30 -11.45
N LYS A 227 -2.20 -8.55 -12.34
CA LYS A 227 -1.26 -9.67 -12.23
C LYS A 227 0.14 -9.11 -12.01
N GLU A 228 0.68 -9.36 -10.84
CA GLU A 228 2.05 -9.03 -10.48
C GLU A 228 2.75 -10.30 -9.98
N ASP A 229 3.90 -10.56 -10.52
CA ASP A 229 4.66 -11.78 -10.22
C ASP A 229 4.91 -11.98 -8.72
N GLY A 230 4.44 -13.10 -8.19
CA GLY A 230 4.52 -13.46 -6.78
C GLY A 230 3.59 -12.69 -5.83
N LEU A 231 3.18 -11.45 -6.16
CA LEU A 231 2.32 -10.63 -5.31
C LEU A 231 0.84 -11.03 -5.42
N THR A 232 0.40 -11.38 -6.62
CA THR A 232 -0.97 -11.85 -6.87
C THR A 232 -1.25 -13.12 -6.06
N ASP A 233 -0.37 -14.12 -6.17
CA ASP A 233 -0.50 -15.38 -5.43
C ASP A 233 -0.42 -15.16 -3.91
N LEU A 234 0.47 -14.25 -3.48
CA LEU A 234 0.60 -13.88 -2.08
C LEU A 234 -0.69 -13.27 -1.53
N MET A 235 -1.28 -12.31 -2.25
CA MET A 235 -2.53 -11.66 -1.84
C MET A 235 -3.71 -12.64 -1.82
N GLN A 236 -3.79 -13.56 -2.78
CA GLN A 236 -4.88 -14.54 -2.87
C GLN A 236 -4.85 -15.56 -1.74
N ARG A 237 -3.66 -15.97 -1.27
CA ARG A 237 -3.51 -16.93 -0.16
C ARG A 237 -3.59 -16.31 1.23
N LEU A 238 -3.52 -14.97 1.35
CA LEU A 238 -3.57 -14.29 2.63
C LEU A 238 -4.90 -14.56 3.36
N GLN A 239 -4.81 -15.19 4.54
CA GLN A 239 -6.01 -15.65 5.27
C GLN A 239 -6.74 -14.51 6.00
N ARG A 240 -6.00 -13.55 6.59
CA ARG A 240 -6.54 -12.42 7.36
C ARG A 240 -6.17 -11.09 6.67
N PRO A 241 -6.86 -10.72 5.56
CA PRO A 241 -6.51 -9.53 4.78
C PRO A 241 -6.99 -8.22 5.41
N LEU A 242 -7.85 -8.25 6.44
CA LEU A 242 -8.43 -7.05 7.05
C LEU A 242 -7.36 -6.09 7.54
N ALA A 243 -6.38 -6.60 8.30
CA ALA A 243 -5.29 -5.77 8.82
C ALA A 243 -4.47 -5.13 7.69
N LEU A 244 -4.26 -5.84 6.57
CA LEU A 244 -3.58 -5.27 5.40
C LEU A 244 -4.40 -4.12 4.78
N TYR A 245 -5.71 -4.32 4.57
CA TYR A 245 -6.55 -3.30 3.95
C TYR A 245 -6.65 -2.05 4.83
N LEU A 246 -6.90 -2.21 6.13
CA LEU A 246 -6.99 -1.08 7.06
C LEU A 246 -5.61 -0.44 7.32
N GLY A 247 -4.54 -1.24 7.43
CA GLY A 247 -3.18 -0.72 7.52
C GLY A 247 -2.83 0.14 6.29
N THR A 248 -3.23 -0.30 5.09
CA THR A 248 -3.07 0.49 3.86
C THR A 248 -3.99 1.72 3.84
N LEU A 249 -5.22 1.61 4.37
CA LEU A 249 -6.14 2.75 4.47
C LEU A 249 -5.62 3.85 5.42
N PHE A 250 -4.91 3.47 6.46
CA PHE A 250 -4.39 4.40 7.47
C PHE A 250 -2.90 4.73 7.32
N HIS A 251 -2.15 4.13 6.38
CA HIS A 251 -0.69 4.28 6.32
C HIS A 251 -0.21 5.74 6.32
N ASP A 252 -0.94 6.62 5.65
CA ASP A 252 -0.64 8.03 5.50
C ASP A 252 -1.55 8.98 6.32
N ILE A 253 -2.39 8.45 7.22
CA ILE A 253 -3.38 9.23 7.96
C ILE A 253 -2.77 10.30 8.87
N GLY A 254 -1.51 10.15 9.24
CA GLY A 254 -0.75 11.11 10.03
C GLY A 254 -0.13 12.25 9.24
N LYS A 255 -0.22 12.25 7.91
CA LYS A 255 0.35 13.32 7.07
C LYS A 255 -0.27 14.67 7.41
N GLY A 256 0.60 15.69 7.47
CA GLY A 256 0.24 17.05 7.88
C GLY A 256 0.29 17.34 9.36
N SER A 257 0.71 16.38 10.18
CA SER A 257 0.91 16.56 11.62
C SER A 257 2.39 16.81 12.00
N GLY A 258 3.24 17.22 11.04
CA GLY A 258 4.67 17.46 11.27
C GLY A 258 5.57 16.33 10.77
N LYS A 259 6.79 16.23 11.35
CA LYS A 259 7.84 15.37 10.79
C LYS A 259 7.66 13.86 11.02
N ASP A 260 6.86 13.44 11.99
CA ASP A 260 6.71 12.03 12.37
C ASP A 260 5.29 11.51 12.06
N HIS A 261 4.93 11.54 10.77
CA HIS A 261 3.60 11.13 10.34
C HIS A 261 3.31 9.64 10.59
N SER A 262 4.33 8.77 10.59
CA SER A 262 4.13 7.34 10.79
C SER A 262 3.73 7.03 12.23
N THR A 263 4.42 7.62 13.24
CA THR A 263 4.07 7.44 14.65
C THR A 263 2.71 8.06 14.94
N ARG A 264 2.44 9.28 14.44
CA ARG A 264 1.13 9.91 14.62
C ARG A 264 0.02 9.14 13.92
N GLY A 265 0.30 8.62 12.73
CA GLY A 265 -0.63 7.78 11.98
C GLY A 265 -0.97 6.49 12.71
N ALA A 266 0.01 5.83 13.31
CA ALA A 266 -0.19 4.61 14.11
C ALA A 266 -1.13 4.85 15.29
N GLN A 267 -0.94 5.96 16.03
CA GLN A 267 -1.83 6.35 17.14
C GLN A 267 -3.27 6.56 16.66
N ILE A 268 -3.45 7.33 15.57
CA ILE A 268 -4.78 7.59 14.99
C ILE A 268 -5.43 6.27 14.52
N ALA A 269 -4.66 5.38 13.90
CA ALA A 269 -5.16 4.09 13.44
C ALA A 269 -5.58 3.19 14.61
N ALA A 270 -4.81 3.16 15.71
CA ALA A 270 -5.16 2.41 16.92
C ALA A 270 -6.46 2.93 17.55
N GLU A 271 -6.62 4.24 17.69
CA GLU A 271 -7.86 4.87 18.18
C GLU A 271 -9.06 4.54 17.28
N ALA A 272 -8.88 4.61 15.95
CA ALA A 272 -9.92 4.24 14.98
C ALA A 272 -10.29 2.77 15.06
N CYS A 273 -9.32 1.85 15.21
CA CYS A 273 -9.57 0.42 15.36
C CYS A 273 -10.43 0.11 16.60
N VAL A 274 -10.12 0.75 17.74
CA VAL A 274 -10.93 0.62 18.98
C VAL A 274 -12.37 1.09 18.73
N ARG A 275 -12.55 2.27 18.14
CA ARG A 275 -13.86 2.84 17.82
C ARG A 275 -14.66 1.97 16.89
N MET A 276 -14.01 1.39 15.88
CA MET A 276 -14.64 0.54 14.86
C MET A 276 -14.89 -0.89 15.33
N GLY A 277 -14.42 -1.29 16.53
CA GLY A 277 -14.56 -2.65 17.04
C GLY A 277 -13.73 -3.69 16.28
N VAL A 278 -12.55 -3.30 15.79
CA VAL A 278 -11.59 -4.21 15.13
C VAL A 278 -11.04 -5.18 16.18
N ASP A 279 -10.88 -6.44 15.78
CA ASP A 279 -10.25 -7.47 16.63
C ASP A 279 -8.87 -7.00 17.13
N PRO A 280 -8.52 -7.21 18.41
CA PRO A 280 -7.29 -6.72 19.00
C PRO A 280 -6.00 -7.16 18.27
N ASP A 281 -5.96 -8.39 17.75
CA ASP A 281 -4.79 -8.89 17.01
C ASP A 281 -4.66 -8.16 15.66
N ASP A 282 -5.77 -7.97 14.94
CA ASP A 282 -5.78 -7.18 13.71
C ASP A 282 -5.44 -5.71 13.99
N ALA A 283 -5.93 -5.14 15.09
CA ALA A 283 -5.63 -3.76 15.48
C ALA A 283 -4.13 -3.55 15.76
N ALA A 284 -3.49 -4.50 16.45
CA ALA A 284 -2.04 -4.47 16.70
C ALA A 284 -1.23 -4.57 15.39
N ASP A 285 -1.68 -5.40 14.45
CA ASP A 285 -1.05 -5.50 13.13
C ASP A 285 -1.25 -4.23 12.30
N ILE A 286 -2.43 -3.60 12.35
CA ILE A 286 -2.73 -2.33 11.67
C ILE A 286 -1.82 -1.22 12.20
N GLU A 287 -1.74 -1.05 13.52
CA GLU A 287 -0.86 -0.07 14.15
C GLU A 287 0.59 -0.26 13.72
N TRP A 288 1.08 -1.50 13.78
CA TRP A 288 2.43 -1.85 13.37
C TRP A 288 2.67 -1.57 11.88
N LEU A 289 1.75 -1.94 10.99
CA LEU A 289 1.85 -1.68 9.55
C LEU A 289 1.92 -0.18 9.25
N VAL A 290 1.08 0.63 9.88
CA VAL A 290 1.10 2.09 9.73
C VAL A 290 2.42 2.67 10.23
N LEU A 291 2.91 2.22 11.39
CA LEU A 291 4.19 2.67 11.94
C LEU A 291 5.37 2.32 11.02
N LYS A 292 5.33 1.16 10.36
CA LYS A 292 6.46 0.58 9.63
C LYS A 292 6.32 0.62 8.10
N HIS A 293 5.28 1.24 7.55
CA HIS A 293 4.97 1.19 6.11
C HIS A 293 6.13 1.64 5.20
N LEU A 294 6.96 2.61 5.63
CA LEU A 294 8.12 3.09 4.87
C LEU A 294 9.37 2.20 5.02
N ARG A 295 9.37 1.28 6.01
CA ARG A 295 10.59 0.60 6.45
C ARG A 295 11.15 -0.32 5.38
N MET A 296 10.31 -1.14 4.76
CA MET A 296 10.72 -2.10 3.74
C MET A 296 11.29 -1.40 2.49
N ALA A 297 10.63 -0.33 2.01
CA ALA A 297 11.11 0.47 0.90
C ALA A 297 12.45 1.16 1.20
N ALA A 298 12.61 1.68 2.41
CA ALA A 298 13.84 2.33 2.84
C ALA A 298 15.03 1.37 2.91
N ILE A 299 14.82 0.15 3.40
CA ILE A 299 15.88 -0.88 3.44
C ILE A 299 16.22 -1.34 2.03
N ALA A 300 15.22 -1.73 1.23
CA ALA A 300 15.44 -2.29 -0.11
C ALA A 300 16.18 -1.32 -1.04
N GLN A 301 15.92 -0.01 -0.94
CA GLN A 301 16.49 0.98 -1.87
C GLN A 301 17.77 1.65 -1.39
N ARG A 302 18.13 1.56 -0.10
CA ARG A 302 19.23 2.35 0.49
C ARG A 302 20.27 1.53 1.22
N ARG A 303 20.11 0.21 1.35
CA ARG A 303 20.99 -0.65 2.11
C ARG A 303 21.54 -1.79 1.27
N ASP A 304 22.65 -2.35 1.72
CA ASP A 304 23.23 -3.55 1.13
C ASP A 304 22.47 -4.80 1.61
N LEU A 305 21.69 -5.39 0.72
CA LEU A 305 20.91 -6.59 1.02
C LEU A 305 21.75 -7.86 1.15
N SER A 306 23.07 -7.80 0.88
CA SER A 306 23.98 -8.91 1.13
C SER A 306 24.51 -8.95 2.57
N ASP A 307 24.18 -7.94 3.38
CA ASP A 307 24.54 -7.87 4.80
C ASP A 307 23.59 -8.75 5.64
N PRO A 308 24.08 -9.87 6.23
CA PRO A 308 23.25 -10.76 7.03
C PRO A 308 22.72 -10.11 8.31
N ASP A 309 23.47 -9.20 8.93
CA ASP A 309 23.05 -8.52 10.16
C ASP A 309 21.88 -7.57 9.89
N LEU A 310 21.87 -6.91 8.73
CA LEU A 310 20.73 -6.09 8.28
C LEU A 310 19.48 -6.94 8.11
N ILE A 311 19.59 -8.08 7.40
CA ILE A 311 18.44 -8.97 7.14
C ILE A 311 17.92 -9.55 8.46
N HIS A 312 18.82 -9.96 9.35
CA HIS A 312 18.44 -10.49 10.66
C HIS A 312 17.73 -9.43 11.52
N GLY A 313 18.31 -8.23 11.65
CA GLY A 313 17.68 -7.15 12.40
C GLY A 313 16.30 -6.77 11.83
N PHE A 314 16.13 -6.83 10.49
CA PHE A 314 14.83 -6.61 9.90
C PHE A 314 13.85 -7.75 10.16
N ALA A 315 14.30 -9.01 10.16
CA ALA A 315 13.48 -10.16 10.53
C ALA A 315 13.01 -10.07 12.00
N GLU A 316 13.90 -9.69 12.93
CA GLU A 316 13.55 -9.44 14.34
C GLU A 316 12.51 -8.29 14.46
N GLU A 317 12.68 -7.20 13.71
CA GLU A 317 11.75 -6.06 13.70
C GLU A 317 10.36 -6.47 13.20
N VAL A 318 10.28 -7.32 12.18
CA VAL A 318 9.02 -7.81 11.59
C VAL A 318 8.36 -8.86 12.47
N GLY A 319 9.11 -9.79 13.01
CA GLY A 319 8.71 -10.80 13.99
C GLY A 319 7.98 -12.01 13.39
N THR A 320 7.07 -11.84 12.42
CA THR A 320 6.28 -12.94 11.84
C THR A 320 6.24 -12.89 10.31
N LEU A 321 6.09 -14.07 9.69
CA LEU A 321 5.95 -14.16 8.24
C LEU A 321 4.65 -13.45 7.76
N ASP A 322 3.57 -13.54 8.51
CA ASP A 322 2.29 -12.89 8.19
C ASP A 322 2.43 -11.35 8.15
N ARG A 323 3.13 -10.75 9.11
CA ARG A 323 3.45 -9.31 9.08
C ARG A 323 4.35 -8.95 7.90
N LEU A 324 5.33 -9.79 7.58
CA LEU A 324 6.21 -9.56 6.42
C LEU A 324 5.42 -9.57 5.12
N GLU A 325 4.51 -10.53 4.96
CA GLU A 325 3.64 -10.66 3.77
C GLU A 325 2.74 -9.43 3.61
N LYS A 326 2.09 -8.99 4.70
CA LYS A 326 1.27 -7.77 4.72
C LYS A 326 2.08 -6.51 4.42
N LEU A 327 3.27 -6.36 5.02
CA LEU A 327 4.13 -5.20 4.78
C LEU A 327 4.64 -5.15 3.33
N PHE A 328 4.97 -6.28 2.73
CA PHE A 328 5.38 -6.35 1.33
C PHE A 328 4.25 -5.93 0.38
N LEU A 329 3.03 -6.44 0.60
CA LEU A 329 1.85 -6.08 -0.19
C LEU A 329 1.48 -4.59 -0.03
N LEU A 330 1.55 -4.05 1.21
CA LEU A 330 1.34 -2.63 1.48
C LEU A 330 2.39 -1.78 0.75
N THR A 331 3.68 -2.12 0.88
CA THR A 331 4.77 -1.39 0.23
C THR A 331 4.64 -1.38 -1.30
N TYR A 332 4.21 -2.52 -1.88
CA TYR A 332 3.87 -2.57 -3.30
C TYR A 332 2.73 -1.61 -3.66
N ALA A 333 1.61 -1.70 -2.93
CA ALA A 333 0.42 -0.91 -3.23
C ALA A 333 0.69 0.60 -3.10
N ASP A 334 1.43 1.00 -2.07
CA ASP A 334 1.87 2.36 -1.85
C ASP A 334 2.71 2.86 -3.05
N ILE A 335 3.81 2.19 -3.38
CA ILE A 335 4.69 2.60 -4.48
C ILE A 335 3.96 2.61 -5.83
N ALA A 336 3.15 1.59 -6.12
CA ALA A 336 2.50 1.43 -7.42
C ALA A 336 1.42 2.48 -7.70
N THR A 337 0.95 3.18 -6.68
CA THR A 337 -0.13 4.17 -6.79
C THR A 337 0.29 5.63 -6.61
N VAL A 338 1.56 5.89 -6.37
CA VAL A 338 2.12 7.26 -6.35
C VAL A 338 2.01 7.92 -7.73
N GLY A 339 2.23 7.15 -8.79
CA GLY A 339 2.15 7.64 -10.17
C GLY A 339 2.36 6.51 -11.20
N PRO A 340 2.13 6.78 -12.50
CA PRO A 340 2.01 5.73 -13.52
C PRO A 340 3.31 4.97 -13.82
N ARG A 341 4.47 5.39 -13.34
CA ARG A 341 5.79 4.75 -13.59
C ARG A 341 6.62 4.62 -12.32
N THR A 342 6.00 4.59 -11.17
CA THR A 342 6.69 4.53 -9.87
C THR A 342 7.07 3.11 -9.47
N TRP A 343 6.29 2.11 -9.88
CA TRP A 343 6.62 0.69 -9.75
C TRP A 343 7.43 0.24 -10.95
N THR A 344 8.71 -0.06 -10.73
CA THR A 344 9.66 -0.47 -11.78
C THR A 344 10.19 -1.87 -11.47
N ASP A 345 10.65 -2.60 -12.51
CA ASP A 345 11.26 -3.94 -12.36
C ASP A 345 12.45 -3.93 -11.38
N TRP A 346 13.18 -2.83 -11.33
CA TRP A 346 14.30 -2.67 -10.41
C TRP A 346 13.82 -2.62 -8.95
N LYS A 347 12.81 -1.81 -8.63
CA LYS A 347 12.21 -1.75 -7.29
C LYS A 347 11.57 -3.09 -6.89
N ALA A 348 10.84 -3.69 -7.83
CA ALA A 348 10.22 -4.99 -7.65
C ALA A 348 11.25 -6.07 -7.28
N ARG A 349 12.40 -6.09 -7.96
CA ARG A 349 13.51 -7.02 -7.69
C ARG A 349 14.10 -6.84 -6.30
N LEU A 350 14.42 -5.61 -5.91
CA LEU A 350 14.98 -5.32 -4.60
C LEU A 350 14.03 -5.69 -3.46
N LEU A 351 12.75 -5.36 -3.61
CA LEU A 351 11.75 -5.68 -2.59
C LEU A 351 11.51 -7.18 -2.49
N ARG A 352 11.49 -7.92 -3.59
CA ARG A 352 11.40 -9.39 -3.58
C ARG A 352 12.64 -10.02 -2.94
N GLU A 353 13.85 -9.54 -3.26
CA GLU A 353 15.07 -10.02 -2.65
C GLU A 353 15.05 -9.84 -1.13
N LEU A 354 14.68 -8.63 -0.65
CA LEU A 354 14.54 -8.38 0.78
C LEU A 354 13.48 -9.30 1.41
N PHE A 355 12.30 -9.45 0.76
CA PHE A 355 11.24 -10.32 1.22
C PHE A 355 11.71 -11.77 1.39
N HIS A 356 12.35 -12.35 0.36
CA HIS A 356 12.79 -13.75 0.41
C HIS A 356 13.85 -13.98 1.49
N LYS A 357 14.87 -13.13 1.58
CA LYS A 357 15.92 -13.23 2.59
C LYS A 357 15.36 -13.12 4.02
N THR A 358 14.44 -12.17 4.23
CA THR A 358 13.78 -11.99 5.53
C THR A 358 12.87 -13.17 5.87
N ALA A 359 12.11 -13.69 4.88
CA ALA A 359 11.26 -14.86 5.07
C ALA A 359 12.05 -16.13 5.38
N GLU A 360 13.22 -16.31 4.79
CA GLU A 360 14.16 -17.40 5.14
C GLU A 360 14.63 -17.26 6.60
N GLY A 361 15.01 -16.05 7.02
CA GLY A 361 15.38 -15.76 8.39
C GLY A 361 14.27 -16.05 9.40
N LEU A 362 13.02 -15.70 9.07
CA LEU A 362 11.84 -15.96 9.92
C LEU A 362 11.47 -17.46 9.99
N ARG A 363 11.66 -18.23 8.90
CA ARG A 363 11.39 -19.67 8.88
C ARG A 363 12.50 -20.49 9.55
N GLY A 364 13.73 -20.00 9.44
CA GLY A 364 14.91 -20.62 10.03
C GLY A 364 15.08 -20.39 11.54
N GLY A 365 14.06 -19.85 12.21
CA GLY A 365 14.07 -19.38 13.60
C GLY A 365 14.43 -20.37 14.71
N GLU A 366 14.98 -21.56 14.39
CA GLU A 366 15.51 -22.52 15.36
C GLU A 366 17.03 -22.77 15.28
N ARG A 367 17.76 -22.15 14.35
CA ARG A 367 19.23 -22.24 14.34
C ARG A 367 19.89 -20.94 13.93
N ARG A 368 19.96 -20.03 14.86
CA ARG A 368 21.06 -19.09 14.84
C ARG A 368 22.30 -19.84 15.33
N PRO A 369 23.36 -19.97 14.51
CA PRO A 369 24.68 -20.04 15.10
C PRO A 369 24.83 -18.73 15.88
N SER A 370 25.19 -18.80 17.17
CA SER A 370 25.61 -17.60 17.89
C SER A 370 26.70 -16.90 17.06
N PRO A 371 26.88 -15.58 17.12
CA PRO A 371 27.90 -14.87 16.33
C PRO A 371 29.28 -15.57 16.41
N GLY A 372 29.55 -16.26 17.52
CA GLY A 372 30.73 -17.14 17.66
C GLY A 372 30.62 -18.47 16.92
N SER A 373 29.43 -19.03 16.63
CA SER A 373 29.32 -20.33 15.97
C SER A 373 29.45 -20.25 14.45
N ALA A 374 28.91 -19.17 13.80
CA ALA A 374 29.12 -18.93 12.37
C ALA A 374 30.60 -18.61 12.05
N GLU A 375 31.25 -17.86 12.94
CA GLU A 375 32.70 -17.64 12.87
C GLU A 375 33.47 -18.97 13.08
N SER A 376 33.10 -19.76 14.07
CA SER A 376 33.73 -21.06 14.35
C SER A 376 33.55 -22.02 13.19
N GLU A 377 32.33 -22.11 12.62
CA GLU A 377 32.04 -22.93 11.44
C GLU A 377 32.82 -22.44 10.21
N GLY A 378 32.86 -21.14 9.98
CA GLY A 378 33.65 -20.54 8.91
C GLY A 378 35.16 -20.77 9.06
N ARG A 379 35.68 -20.75 10.31
CA ARG A 379 37.07 -21.10 10.62
C ARG A 379 37.34 -22.57 10.34
N GLU A 380 36.45 -23.45 10.76
CA GLU A 380 36.56 -24.90 10.57
C GLU A 380 36.56 -25.28 9.09
N LEU A 381 35.63 -24.73 8.32
CA LEU A 381 35.55 -24.92 6.87
C LEU A 381 36.76 -24.34 6.13
N ALA A 382 37.29 -23.21 6.58
CA ALA A 382 38.50 -22.62 6.03
C ALA A 382 39.73 -23.49 6.34
N LEU A 383 39.85 -24.06 7.57
CA LEU A 383 40.90 -24.98 7.96
C LEU A 383 40.83 -26.27 7.14
N GLN A 384 39.66 -26.83 6.95
CA GLN A 384 39.43 -27.99 6.10
C GLN A 384 39.85 -27.75 4.66
N ALA A 385 39.45 -26.60 4.09
CA ALA A 385 39.84 -26.20 2.72
C ALA A 385 41.37 -26.00 2.59
N LEU A 386 42.05 -25.54 3.65
CA LEU A 386 43.51 -25.43 3.71
C LEU A 386 44.17 -26.80 3.72
N GLN A 387 43.69 -27.71 4.55
CA GLN A 387 44.17 -29.10 4.61
C GLN A 387 44.02 -29.83 3.29
N ASP A 388 42.89 -29.65 2.61
CA ASP A 388 42.59 -30.30 1.32
C ASP A 388 43.37 -29.75 0.12
N ARG A 389 43.72 -28.45 0.12
CA ARG A 389 44.19 -27.75 -1.10
C ARG A 389 45.48 -26.93 -0.94
N ALA A 390 46.04 -26.78 0.27
CA ALA A 390 47.26 -25.99 0.50
C ALA A 390 48.52 -26.85 0.39
N TRP A 391 48.69 -27.56 -0.73
CA TRP A 391 49.84 -28.42 -0.98
C TRP A 391 51.15 -27.63 -0.90
N GLY A 392 52.08 -28.12 -0.07
CA GLY A 392 53.40 -27.52 0.15
C GLY A 392 53.45 -26.38 1.16
N VAL A 393 52.38 -26.13 1.90
CA VAL A 393 52.35 -25.20 3.04
C VAL A 393 52.29 -25.99 4.35
N ARG A 394 53.19 -25.67 5.32
CA ARG A 394 53.26 -26.37 6.59
C ARG A 394 51.97 -26.16 7.39
N VAL A 395 51.53 -27.15 8.13
CA VAL A 395 50.34 -27.12 8.99
C VAL A 395 50.38 -25.95 9.98
N GLU A 396 51.55 -25.69 10.55
CA GLU A 396 51.78 -24.57 11.49
C GLU A 396 51.53 -23.21 10.86
N ASP A 397 51.79 -23.05 9.56
CA ASP A 397 51.53 -21.81 8.81
C ASP A 397 50.03 -21.68 8.44
N GLN A 398 49.34 -22.82 8.28
CA GLN A 398 47.88 -22.85 8.10
C GLN A 398 47.15 -22.42 9.37
N ASP A 399 47.55 -22.96 10.51
CA ASP A 399 46.99 -22.62 11.83
C ASP A 399 47.25 -21.15 12.18
N ARG A 400 48.48 -20.67 11.94
CA ARG A 400 48.82 -19.24 12.12
C ARG A 400 47.97 -18.33 11.24
N PHE A 401 47.70 -18.72 10.00
CA PHE A 401 46.86 -17.95 9.08
C PHE A 401 45.43 -17.85 9.64
N VAL A 402 44.82 -18.97 10.02
CA VAL A 402 43.47 -18.99 10.57
C VAL A 402 43.39 -18.20 11.89
N ALA A 403 44.41 -18.30 12.76
CA ALA A 403 44.46 -17.55 14.01
C ALA A 403 44.64 -16.04 13.81
N ALA A 404 45.33 -15.61 12.75
CA ALA A 404 45.61 -14.20 12.44
C ALA A 404 44.48 -13.51 11.73
N MET A 405 43.53 -14.22 11.07
CA MET A 405 42.43 -13.61 10.34
C MET A 405 41.35 -13.11 11.28
N PRO A 406 40.81 -11.89 11.04
CA PRO A 406 39.71 -11.34 11.82
C PRO A 406 38.42 -12.13 11.61
N ALA A 407 37.53 -12.14 12.59
CA ALA A 407 36.22 -12.80 12.54
C ALA A 407 35.46 -12.55 11.22
N ARG A 408 35.46 -11.30 10.75
CA ARG A 408 34.80 -10.90 9.49
C ARG A 408 35.32 -11.66 8.25
N TYR A 409 36.59 -12.11 8.26
CA TYR A 409 37.13 -12.88 7.15
C TYR A 409 36.36 -14.19 6.94
N PHE A 410 36.05 -14.90 8.04
CA PHE A 410 35.35 -16.18 8.01
C PHE A 410 33.86 -16.06 7.72
N LEU A 411 33.29 -14.88 7.94
CA LEU A 411 31.91 -14.57 7.64
C LEU A 411 31.68 -14.12 6.20
N THR A 412 32.70 -13.54 5.53
CA THR A 412 32.55 -12.89 4.20
C THR A 412 33.30 -13.58 3.07
N VAL A 413 34.32 -14.38 3.38
CA VAL A 413 35.18 -15.04 2.40
C VAL A 413 34.80 -16.52 2.28
N ALA A 414 34.44 -16.96 1.07
CA ALA A 414 34.14 -18.37 0.81
C ALA A 414 35.32 -19.25 1.25
N PRO A 415 35.13 -20.29 2.08
CA PRO A 415 36.19 -21.13 2.67
C PRO A 415 37.19 -21.65 1.64
N GLY A 416 36.78 -22.06 0.46
CA GLY A 416 37.61 -22.51 -0.65
C GLY A 416 38.61 -21.49 -1.21
N ARG A 417 38.54 -20.21 -0.78
CA ARG A 417 39.54 -19.17 -1.12
C ARG A 417 40.68 -19.06 -0.13
N ALA A 418 40.55 -19.60 1.07
CA ALA A 418 41.57 -19.55 2.11
C ALA A 418 42.95 -20.11 1.64
N PRO A 419 43.05 -21.25 0.91
CA PRO A 419 44.33 -21.75 0.40
C PRO A 419 45.04 -20.76 -0.54
N ARG A 420 44.30 -20.05 -1.35
CA ARG A 420 44.85 -19.03 -2.27
C ARG A 420 45.38 -17.83 -1.50
N HIS A 421 44.67 -17.37 -0.50
CA HIS A 421 45.06 -16.21 0.29
C HIS A 421 46.33 -16.55 1.12
N LEU A 422 46.38 -17.72 1.73
CA LEU A 422 47.58 -18.21 2.44
C LEU A 422 48.80 -18.28 1.50
N ARG A 423 48.60 -18.80 0.27
CA ARG A 423 49.67 -18.89 -0.74
C ARG A 423 50.18 -17.52 -1.17
N LEU A 424 49.31 -16.54 -1.31
CA LEU A 424 49.70 -15.15 -1.61
C LEU A 424 50.54 -14.53 -0.49
N LEU A 425 50.15 -14.77 0.77
CA LEU A 425 50.90 -14.30 1.92
C LEU A 425 52.28 -14.99 2.03
N SER A 426 52.36 -16.29 1.73
CA SER A 426 53.63 -17.03 1.74
C SER A 426 54.58 -16.61 0.63
N LEU A 427 54.08 -16.20 -0.54
CA LEU A 427 54.88 -15.67 -1.65
C LEU A 427 55.31 -14.22 -1.41
N GLY A 428 54.55 -13.47 -0.60
CA GLY A 428 54.77 -12.05 -0.31
C GLY A 428 55.91 -11.75 0.67
N ARG A 429 56.66 -12.73 1.19
CA ARG A 429 57.77 -12.65 2.16
C ARG A 429 58.19 -11.24 2.53
N GLY A 430 57.62 -10.67 3.60
CA GLY A 430 58.05 -9.38 4.14
C GLY A 430 57.51 -8.12 3.44
N ARG A 431 56.59 -8.22 2.48
CA ARG A 431 55.90 -7.10 1.86
C ARG A 431 54.56 -6.82 2.54
N ALA A 432 54.29 -5.53 2.77
CA ALA A 432 53.07 -5.08 3.47
C ALA A 432 51.75 -5.31 2.68
N LEU A 433 51.83 -5.61 1.37
CA LEU A 433 50.66 -5.82 0.51
C LEU A 433 50.91 -6.94 -0.53
N ALA A 434 50.02 -7.92 -0.61
CA ALA A 434 49.99 -8.91 -1.68
C ALA A 434 48.64 -8.82 -2.40
N THR A 435 48.65 -8.60 -3.72
CA THR A 435 47.45 -8.49 -4.56
C THR A 435 47.44 -9.58 -5.64
N SER A 436 46.25 -10.07 -6.00
CA SER A 436 46.09 -10.98 -7.12
C SER A 436 44.85 -10.58 -7.91
N THR A 437 45.06 -10.36 -9.19
CA THR A 437 43.97 -10.10 -10.18
C THR A 437 43.63 -11.37 -10.93
N ARG A 438 42.33 -11.63 -11.16
CA ARG A 438 41.86 -12.71 -12.03
C ARG A 438 41.11 -12.07 -13.19
N HIS A 439 41.65 -12.21 -14.39
CA HIS A 439 40.87 -11.97 -15.59
C HIS A 439 39.86 -13.13 -15.76
N ARG A 440 38.58 -12.84 -15.82
CA ARG A 440 37.61 -13.75 -16.43
C ARG A 440 37.86 -13.64 -17.93
N ALA A 441 38.19 -14.74 -18.54
CA ALA A 441 37.96 -14.90 -19.97
C ALA A 441 36.44 -15.06 -20.13
N ASP A 442 35.86 -14.25 -21.00
CA ASP A 442 34.47 -14.31 -21.40
C ASP A 442 34.11 -15.67 -21.99
#